data_10f79d126f8c1b4c4665295133e42c37
#
_entry.id   10f79d126f8c1b4c4665295133e42c37
#
_cell.length_a   1.000
_cell.length_b   1.000
_cell.length_c   1.000
_cell.angle_alpha   90.00
_cell.angle_beta   90.00
_cell.angle_gamma   90.00
#
_symmetry.space_group_name_H-M   'P 1'
#
loop_
_entity.id
_entity.type
_entity.pdbx_description
1 polymer ?
#
loop_
_entity_poly.entity_id
_entity_poly.type
_entity_poly.pdbx_seq_one_letter_code
_entity_poly.pdbx_strand_id
1 'polypeptide(L)'
;MTALVSVMNKHAVVIAADSAITVTTPYGHKVINSANKVFALSKYHPVGIMFCGNANFMSTPIEVIVKLYRKQLRDRCFATISEYLDDFLGFIKNNHYFCSAEMQNANMENEIENFYTLIFKIAANTANEKKSLFLNEFILQLNSIVVNSCENCTSFQNFPEKDFVQSIKGHCAKIIAKHEDVFGDNAPLKRLFIKAFAKFVAHGNSNFANETQIVVVGYGD
;
A
#
# COMPACT_ATOMS: atom_id res chain seq x y z
N MET A 1 9.99 9.24 8.09
CA MET A 1 10.74 8.03 8.50
C MET A 1 10.18 7.61 9.84
N THR A 2 9.86 6.33 10.05
CA THR A 2 9.32 5.81 11.33
C THR A 2 10.31 4.81 11.91
N ALA A 3 10.59 4.93 13.20
CA ALA A 3 11.39 3.96 13.94
C ALA A 3 10.46 3.05 14.76
N LEU A 4 10.58 1.74 14.57
CA LEU A 4 9.91 0.71 15.38
C LEU A 4 10.98 -0.13 16.07
N VAL A 5 10.83 -0.34 17.36
CA VAL A 5 11.77 -1.13 18.16
C VAL A 5 11.00 -2.17 18.96
N SER A 6 11.45 -3.42 18.93
CA SER A 6 10.97 -4.49 19.79
C SER A 6 12.16 -5.15 20.50
N VAL A 7 12.02 -5.31 21.80
CA VAL A 7 12.98 -6.07 22.63
C VAL A 7 12.21 -7.17 23.32
N MET A 8 12.67 -8.40 23.15
CA MET A 8 12.01 -9.60 23.65
C MET A 8 12.97 -10.55 24.33
N ASN A 9 12.55 -11.13 25.44
CA ASN A 9 13.21 -12.24 26.09
C ASN A 9 12.15 -13.27 26.52
N LYS A 10 12.52 -14.36 27.17
CA LYS A 10 11.60 -15.43 27.57
C LYS A 10 10.50 -15.02 28.59
N HIS A 11 10.54 -13.81 29.14
CA HIS A 11 9.63 -13.35 30.19
C HIS A 11 8.82 -12.13 29.81
N ALA A 12 9.33 -11.29 28.90
CA ALA A 12 8.69 -10.03 28.55
C ALA A 12 9.00 -9.59 27.10
N VAL A 13 8.08 -8.87 26.53
CA VAL A 13 8.26 -8.12 25.27
C VAL A 13 7.96 -6.65 25.53
N VAL A 14 8.85 -5.79 25.06
CA VAL A 14 8.69 -4.33 25.07
C VAL A 14 8.71 -3.84 23.64
N ILE A 15 7.73 -3.00 23.31
CA ILE A 15 7.61 -2.40 21.98
C ILE A 15 7.55 -0.88 22.12
N ALA A 16 8.23 -0.20 21.21
CA ALA A 16 8.27 1.26 21.16
C ALA A 16 8.26 1.73 19.70
N ALA A 17 7.64 2.88 19.47
CA ALA A 17 7.64 3.56 18.18
C ALA A 17 7.80 5.06 18.38
N ASP A 18 8.34 5.75 17.38
CA ASP A 18 8.24 7.21 17.34
C ASP A 18 6.79 7.65 17.13
N SER A 19 6.42 8.84 17.61
CA SER A 19 5.05 9.38 17.50
C SER A 19 4.86 10.32 16.31
N ALA A 20 5.88 10.51 15.47
CA ALA A 20 5.83 11.45 14.36
C ALA A 20 5.06 10.91 13.17
N ILE A 21 4.10 11.68 12.67
CA ILE A 21 3.47 11.52 11.35
C ILE A 21 3.81 12.74 10.50
N THR A 22 4.27 12.51 9.28
CA THR A 22 4.45 13.57 8.28
C THR A 22 3.22 13.59 7.37
N VAL A 23 2.49 14.69 7.40
CA VAL A 23 1.37 14.94 6.47
C VAL A 23 1.87 15.84 5.37
N THR A 24 1.81 15.36 4.14
CA THR A 24 2.14 16.16 2.95
C THR A 24 0.89 16.92 2.53
N THR A 25 1.02 18.24 2.42
CA THR A 25 -0.03 19.13 1.91
C THR A 25 0.46 19.85 0.65
N PRO A 26 -0.42 20.47 -0.13
CA PRO A 26 -0.02 21.30 -1.26
C PRO A 26 0.92 22.46 -0.89
N TYR A 27 0.93 22.85 0.39
CA TYR A 27 1.73 23.96 0.94
C TYR A 27 3.02 23.51 1.66
N GLY A 28 3.33 22.19 1.66
CA GLY A 28 4.52 21.65 2.31
C GLY A 28 4.24 20.46 3.22
N HIS A 29 5.22 20.13 4.05
CA HIS A 29 5.13 19.01 4.99
C HIS A 29 4.84 19.53 6.40
N LYS A 30 3.84 18.92 7.05
CA LYS A 30 3.52 19.15 8.48
C LYS A 30 3.84 17.88 9.26
N VAL A 31 4.65 18.03 10.32
CA VAL A 31 4.93 16.93 11.26
C VAL A 31 3.99 17.05 12.45
N ILE A 32 3.32 15.96 12.79
CA ILE A 32 2.41 15.84 13.94
C ILE A 32 3.01 14.77 14.86
N ASN A 33 3.32 15.13 16.11
CA ASN A 33 4.02 14.27 17.08
C ASN A 33 3.07 13.61 18.10
N SER A 34 1.85 13.27 17.69
CA SER A 34 0.82 12.70 18.57
C SER A 34 0.18 11.42 18.06
N ALA A 35 0.85 10.73 17.14
CA ALA A 35 0.32 9.50 16.58
C ALA A 35 0.61 8.29 17.45
N ASN A 36 -0.41 7.51 17.75
CA ASN A 36 -0.24 6.19 18.32
C ASN A 36 0.07 5.19 17.21
N LYS A 37 1.24 4.55 17.30
CA LYS A 37 1.69 3.51 16.37
C LYS A 37 1.83 2.14 17.03
N VAL A 38 1.61 2.07 18.33
CA VAL A 38 1.75 0.88 19.18
C VAL A 38 0.45 0.61 19.89
N PHE A 39 -0.07 -0.59 19.79
CA PHE A 39 -1.33 -1.00 20.41
C PHE A 39 -1.22 -2.40 21.00
N ALA A 40 -1.96 -2.66 22.08
CA ALA A 40 -2.24 -4.02 22.50
C ALA A 40 -3.23 -4.65 21.54
N LEU A 41 -2.87 -5.78 20.92
CA LEU A 41 -3.74 -6.53 20.01
C LEU A 41 -4.75 -7.36 20.79
N SER A 42 -4.34 -7.95 21.91
CA SER A 42 -5.21 -8.61 22.88
C SER A 42 -5.29 -7.80 24.17
N LYS A 43 -6.40 -7.93 24.89
CA LYS A 43 -6.58 -7.39 26.25
C LYS A 43 -6.09 -8.35 27.32
N TYR A 44 -6.10 -9.64 27.03
CA TYR A 44 -5.88 -10.71 28.01
C TYR A 44 -4.57 -11.47 27.81
N HIS A 45 -4.00 -11.39 26.59
CA HIS A 45 -2.77 -12.08 26.21
C HIS A 45 -1.68 -11.06 25.85
N PRO A 46 -0.40 -11.37 26.08
CA PRO A 46 0.72 -10.47 25.88
C PRO A 46 1.09 -10.33 24.37
N VAL A 47 0.14 -9.83 23.58
CA VAL A 47 0.31 -9.61 22.15
C VAL A 47 0.12 -8.14 21.80
N GLY A 48 1.14 -7.55 21.20
CA GLY A 48 1.16 -6.17 20.71
C GLY A 48 1.28 -6.09 19.20
N ILE A 49 0.87 -4.94 18.66
CA ILE A 49 0.96 -4.63 17.24
C ILE A 49 1.51 -3.22 17.06
N MET A 50 2.40 -3.06 16.08
CA MET A 50 2.99 -1.77 15.69
C MET A 50 2.79 -1.54 14.20
N PHE A 51 2.73 -0.26 13.81
CA PHE A 51 2.57 0.15 12.41
C PHE A 51 3.60 1.19 12.01
N CYS A 52 4.03 1.12 10.75
CA CYS A 52 4.69 2.22 10.07
C CYS A 52 4.17 2.38 8.63
N GLY A 53 4.42 3.54 8.03
CA GLY A 53 3.88 3.91 6.73
C GLY A 53 2.53 4.61 6.83
N ASN A 54 1.55 4.21 6.01
CA ASN A 54 0.24 4.82 6.01
C ASN A 54 -0.55 4.45 7.28
N ALA A 55 -1.13 5.46 7.94
CA ALA A 55 -1.95 5.27 9.15
C ALA A 55 -3.39 4.82 8.85
N ASN A 56 -3.78 4.74 7.57
CA ASN A 56 -5.11 4.36 7.14
C ASN A 56 -5.07 3.12 6.24
N PHE A 57 -6.06 2.27 6.40
CA PHE A 57 -6.38 1.19 5.47
C PHE A 57 -7.70 1.53 4.78
N MET A 58 -7.67 1.76 3.45
CA MET A 58 -8.85 2.16 2.65
C MET A 58 -9.69 3.25 3.34
N SER A 59 -9.05 4.36 3.73
CA SER A 59 -9.66 5.51 4.43
C SER A 59 -10.07 5.25 5.90
N THR A 60 -9.92 4.04 6.43
CA THR A 60 -10.19 3.74 7.84
C THR A 60 -8.89 3.80 8.65
N PRO A 61 -8.81 4.60 9.73
CA PRO A 61 -7.64 4.62 10.60
C PRO A 61 -7.34 3.23 11.18
N ILE A 62 -6.08 2.79 11.10
CA ILE A 62 -5.67 1.47 11.59
C ILE A 62 -5.92 1.32 13.08
N GLU A 63 -5.79 2.40 13.85
CA GLU A 63 -6.16 2.43 15.27
C GLU A 63 -7.60 1.97 15.52
N VAL A 64 -8.54 2.39 14.68
CA VAL A 64 -9.96 1.99 14.77
C VAL A 64 -10.09 0.49 14.49
N ILE A 65 -9.42 0.01 13.45
CA ILE A 65 -9.43 -1.42 13.06
C ILE A 65 -8.92 -2.28 14.22
N VAL A 66 -7.77 -1.92 14.81
CA VAL A 66 -7.20 -2.66 15.95
C VAL A 66 -8.12 -2.66 17.16
N LYS A 67 -8.72 -1.52 17.50
CA LYS A 67 -9.65 -1.44 18.62
C LYS A 67 -10.89 -2.30 18.42
N LEU A 68 -11.42 -2.35 17.19
CA LEU A 68 -12.56 -3.19 16.85
C LEU A 68 -12.20 -4.67 16.84
N TYR A 69 -11.04 -5.03 16.27
CA TYR A 69 -10.52 -6.39 16.33
C TYR A 69 -10.36 -6.86 17.78
N ARG A 70 -9.70 -6.07 18.63
CA ARG A 70 -9.51 -6.40 20.06
C ARG A 70 -10.84 -6.62 20.79
N LYS A 71 -11.89 -5.83 20.45
CA LYS A 71 -13.23 -6.01 20.98
C LYS A 71 -13.86 -7.33 20.51
N GLN A 72 -13.58 -7.76 19.29
CA GLN A 72 -14.07 -9.02 18.73
C GLN A 72 -13.26 -10.23 19.24
N LEU A 73 -11.94 -10.08 19.38
CA LEU A 73 -11.05 -11.13 19.87
C LEU A 73 -11.43 -11.58 21.28
N ARG A 74 -11.81 -10.63 22.16
CA ARG A 74 -12.16 -10.90 23.58
C ARG A 74 -11.03 -11.66 24.27
N ASP A 75 -11.38 -12.83 24.81
CA ASP A 75 -10.54 -13.76 25.56
C ASP A 75 -9.99 -14.92 24.71
N ARG A 76 -10.27 -14.92 23.39
CA ARG A 76 -9.68 -15.93 22.49
C ARG A 76 -8.17 -15.81 22.47
N CYS A 77 -7.50 -16.94 22.52
CA CYS A 77 -6.06 -17.08 22.39
C CYS A 77 -5.69 -17.99 21.22
N PHE A 78 -4.46 -17.87 20.80
CA PHE A 78 -3.86 -18.70 19.76
C PHE A 78 -2.49 -19.19 20.20
N ALA A 79 -2.10 -20.38 19.75
CA ALA A 79 -0.85 -21.01 20.13
C ALA A 79 0.39 -20.26 19.63
N THR A 80 0.24 -19.50 18.54
CA THR A 80 1.37 -18.80 17.91
C THR A 80 1.03 -17.36 17.54
N ILE A 81 2.04 -16.50 17.46
CA ILE A 81 1.91 -15.12 16.97
C ILE A 81 1.46 -15.07 15.51
N SER A 82 1.86 -16.05 14.70
CA SER A 82 1.41 -16.15 13.29
C SER A 82 -0.12 -16.31 13.21
N GLU A 83 -0.70 -17.15 14.07
CA GLU A 83 -2.16 -17.33 14.10
C GLU A 83 -2.90 -16.05 14.53
N TYR A 84 -2.33 -15.25 15.45
CA TYR A 84 -2.87 -13.93 15.77
C TYR A 84 -2.87 -13.00 14.57
N LEU A 85 -1.77 -13.00 13.79
CA LEU A 85 -1.65 -12.19 12.59
C LEU A 85 -2.65 -12.64 11.52
N ASP A 86 -2.78 -13.95 11.29
CA ASP A 86 -3.69 -14.52 10.31
C ASP A 86 -5.17 -14.23 10.65
N ASP A 87 -5.55 -14.35 11.93
CA ASP A 87 -6.91 -14.01 12.39
C ASP A 87 -7.18 -12.51 12.25
N PHE A 88 -6.19 -11.65 12.55
CA PHE A 88 -6.30 -10.20 12.35
C PHE A 88 -6.45 -9.82 10.87
N LEU A 89 -5.65 -10.40 9.99
CA LEU A 89 -5.74 -10.17 8.54
C LEU A 89 -7.07 -10.71 7.99
N GLY A 90 -7.51 -11.87 8.47
CA GLY A 90 -8.82 -12.44 8.15
C GLY A 90 -9.98 -11.54 8.60
N PHE A 91 -9.88 -10.94 9.79
CA PHE A 91 -10.84 -9.95 10.28
C PHE A 91 -10.95 -8.74 9.34
N ILE A 92 -9.82 -8.18 8.90
CA ILE A 92 -9.83 -7.05 7.96
C ILE A 92 -10.45 -7.46 6.62
N LYS A 93 -10.00 -8.59 6.06
CA LYS A 93 -10.43 -9.08 4.75
C LYS A 93 -11.93 -9.38 4.66
N ASN A 94 -12.49 -9.94 5.73
CA ASN A 94 -13.88 -10.39 5.76
C ASN A 94 -14.86 -9.33 6.29
N ASN A 95 -14.37 -8.16 6.65
CA ASN A 95 -15.19 -7.10 7.21
C ASN A 95 -15.55 -6.06 6.15
N HIS A 96 -16.77 -6.12 5.63
CA HIS A 96 -17.27 -5.19 4.61
C HIS A 96 -17.22 -3.71 5.03
N TYR A 97 -17.14 -3.43 6.32
CA TYR A 97 -17.01 -2.06 6.83
C TYR A 97 -15.66 -1.42 6.48
N PHE A 98 -14.59 -2.23 6.37
CA PHE A 98 -13.24 -1.74 6.03
C PHE A 98 -12.85 -2.04 4.58
N CYS A 99 -13.53 -2.99 3.93
CA CYS A 99 -13.12 -3.58 2.68
C CYS A 99 -14.33 -3.82 1.76
N SER A 100 -15.22 -2.82 1.62
CA SER A 100 -16.31 -2.91 0.66
C SER A 100 -15.78 -2.90 -0.78
N ALA A 101 -16.57 -3.44 -1.72
CA ALA A 101 -16.20 -3.42 -3.13
C ALA A 101 -16.02 -1.99 -3.67
N GLU A 102 -16.85 -1.05 -3.20
CA GLU A 102 -16.74 0.37 -3.57
C GLU A 102 -15.43 0.97 -3.08
N MET A 103 -15.02 0.68 -1.83
CA MET A 103 -13.75 1.16 -1.27
C MET A 103 -12.55 0.56 -2.01
N GLN A 104 -12.60 -0.73 -2.34
CA GLN A 104 -11.54 -1.39 -3.10
C GLN A 104 -11.41 -0.78 -4.50
N ASN A 105 -12.53 -0.56 -5.20
CA ASN A 105 -12.54 0.05 -6.53
C ASN A 105 -12.01 1.48 -6.50
N ALA A 106 -12.45 2.30 -5.54
CA ALA A 106 -11.98 3.67 -5.37
C ALA A 106 -10.48 3.72 -5.03
N ASN A 107 -10.01 2.83 -4.17
CA ASN A 107 -8.59 2.74 -3.84
C ASN A 107 -7.76 2.32 -5.06
N MET A 108 -8.22 1.34 -5.84
CA MET A 108 -7.55 0.91 -7.07
C MET A 108 -7.46 2.04 -8.09
N GLU A 109 -8.54 2.78 -8.30
CA GLU A 109 -8.55 3.94 -9.21
C GLU A 109 -7.59 5.04 -8.75
N ASN A 110 -7.53 5.31 -7.43
CA ASN A 110 -6.56 6.26 -6.86
C ASN A 110 -5.11 5.80 -7.06
N GLU A 111 -4.80 4.52 -6.87
CA GLU A 111 -3.44 4.00 -7.07
C GLU A 111 -3.00 4.08 -8.54
N ILE A 112 -3.91 3.80 -9.48
CA ILE A 112 -3.63 3.95 -10.92
C ILE A 112 -3.41 5.44 -11.28
N GLU A 113 -4.21 6.35 -10.73
CA GLU A 113 -4.05 7.79 -10.93
C GLU A 113 -2.73 8.31 -10.33
N ASN A 114 -2.36 7.82 -9.15
CA ASN A 114 -1.09 8.14 -8.51
C ASN A 114 0.09 7.67 -9.37
N PHE A 115 0.02 6.45 -9.90
CA PHE A 115 1.01 5.90 -10.81
C PHE A 115 1.12 6.75 -12.09
N TYR A 116 -0.01 7.07 -12.72
CA TYR A 116 -0.02 7.98 -13.88
C TYR A 116 0.67 9.30 -13.56
N THR A 117 0.29 9.93 -12.45
CA THR A 117 0.83 11.23 -12.02
C THR A 117 2.34 11.16 -11.77
N LEU A 118 2.83 10.07 -11.19
CA LEU A 118 4.25 9.83 -10.98
C LEU A 118 5.00 9.80 -12.30
N ILE A 119 4.56 8.96 -13.24
CA ILE A 119 5.22 8.82 -14.56
C ILE A 119 5.13 10.13 -15.36
N PHE A 120 3.96 10.79 -15.31
CA PHE A 120 3.77 12.09 -15.95
C PHE A 120 4.77 13.14 -15.45
N LYS A 121 4.94 13.26 -14.13
CA LYS A 121 5.89 14.22 -13.52
C LYS A 121 7.33 13.92 -13.92
N ILE A 122 7.74 12.65 -13.92
CA ILE A 122 9.09 12.25 -14.32
C ILE A 122 9.31 12.63 -15.80
N ALA A 123 8.38 12.25 -16.68
CA ALA A 123 8.47 12.55 -18.11
C ALA A 123 8.48 14.05 -18.40
N ALA A 124 7.63 14.83 -17.72
CA ALA A 124 7.58 16.29 -17.88
C ALA A 124 8.89 16.98 -17.44
N ASN A 125 9.44 16.56 -16.30
CA ASN A 125 10.71 17.08 -15.80
C ASN A 125 11.88 16.77 -16.75
N THR A 126 11.93 15.54 -17.29
CA THR A 126 13.00 15.10 -18.21
C THR A 126 12.88 15.78 -19.57
N ALA A 127 11.66 15.99 -20.06
CA ALA A 127 11.41 16.63 -21.35
C ALA A 127 11.70 18.15 -21.38
N ASN A 128 12.01 18.77 -20.22
CA ASN A 128 12.29 20.22 -20.13
C ASN A 128 11.25 21.07 -20.88
N GLU A 129 9.95 20.81 -20.65
CA GLU A 129 8.79 21.50 -21.25
C GLU A 129 8.64 21.34 -22.77
N LYS A 130 9.49 20.59 -23.45
CA LYS A 130 9.35 20.31 -24.88
C LYS A 130 8.28 19.23 -25.12
N LYS A 131 7.07 19.65 -25.53
CA LYS A 131 5.94 18.73 -25.79
C LYS A 131 6.29 17.58 -26.75
N SER A 132 7.16 17.79 -27.72
CA SER A 132 7.60 16.76 -28.68
C SER A 132 8.42 15.64 -28.04
N LEU A 133 9.07 15.89 -26.90
CA LEU A 133 9.88 14.91 -26.17
C LEU A 133 9.08 14.21 -25.05
N PHE A 134 8.03 14.86 -24.55
CA PHE A 134 7.25 14.35 -23.41
C PHE A 134 6.71 12.94 -23.65
N LEU A 135 6.05 12.71 -24.79
CA LEU A 135 5.45 11.40 -25.06
C LEU A 135 6.52 10.30 -25.18
N ASN A 136 7.67 10.61 -25.75
CA ASN A 136 8.78 9.66 -25.83
C ASN A 136 9.32 9.33 -24.43
N GLU A 137 9.49 10.34 -23.57
CA GLU A 137 9.92 10.15 -22.20
C GLU A 137 8.90 9.36 -21.40
N PHE A 138 7.61 9.65 -21.53
CA PHE A 138 6.54 8.91 -20.90
C PHE A 138 6.58 7.41 -21.28
N ILE A 139 6.74 7.10 -22.56
CA ILE A 139 6.89 5.73 -23.07
C ILE A 139 8.18 5.08 -22.54
N LEU A 140 9.29 5.81 -22.47
CA LEU A 140 10.57 5.31 -21.95
C LEU A 140 10.46 4.93 -20.47
N GLN A 141 9.81 5.76 -19.65
CA GLN A 141 9.58 5.47 -18.23
C GLN A 141 8.74 4.21 -18.05
N LEU A 142 7.64 4.05 -18.79
CA LEU A 142 6.81 2.85 -18.73
C LEU A 142 7.59 1.60 -19.16
N ASN A 143 8.37 1.68 -20.23
CA ASN A 143 9.21 0.56 -20.69
C ASN A 143 10.28 0.20 -19.67
N SER A 144 10.90 1.18 -19.02
CA SER A 144 11.94 0.94 -18.01
C SER A 144 11.38 0.12 -16.83
N ILE A 145 10.15 0.41 -16.40
CA ILE A 145 9.47 -0.36 -15.36
C ILE A 145 9.25 -1.81 -15.82
N VAL A 146 8.78 -2.02 -17.05
CA VAL A 146 8.51 -3.36 -17.57
C VAL A 146 9.80 -4.18 -17.76
N VAL A 147 10.88 -3.55 -18.23
CA VAL A 147 12.17 -4.21 -18.51
C VAL A 147 12.96 -4.48 -17.23
N ASN A 148 12.98 -3.51 -16.30
CA ASN A 148 13.74 -3.63 -15.06
C ASN A 148 13.05 -4.48 -14.00
N SER A 149 11.80 -4.89 -14.24
CA SER A 149 11.11 -5.81 -13.36
C SER A 149 11.69 -7.22 -13.53
N CYS A 150 12.45 -7.67 -12.52
CA CYS A 150 12.98 -9.03 -12.48
C CYS A 150 11.84 -10.02 -12.20
N GLU A 151 11.65 -11.02 -13.08
CA GLU A 151 10.55 -12.00 -12.94
C GLU A 151 10.62 -12.79 -11.63
N ASN A 152 11.82 -12.91 -11.02
CA ASN A 152 12.04 -13.65 -9.78
C ASN A 152 12.05 -12.79 -8.52
N CYS A 153 11.85 -11.49 -8.63
CA CYS A 153 11.94 -10.52 -7.51
C CYS A 153 10.59 -9.86 -7.22
N THR A 154 9.51 -10.63 -7.15
CA THR A 154 8.20 -10.09 -6.77
C THR A 154 8.12 -9.94 -5.25
N SER A 155 7.55 -8.83 -4.78
CA SER A 155 7.27 -8.58 -3.35
C SER A 155 6.20 -9.51 -2.80
N PHE A 156 5.43 -10.13 -3.67
CA PHE A 156 4.36 -11.06 -3.33
C PHE A 156 4.71 -12.48 -3.79
N GLN A 157 4.62 -13.45 -2.90
CA GLN A 157 4.72 -14.85 -3.29
C GLN A 157 3.58 -15.21 -4.23
N ASN A 158 3.91 -15.85 -5.36
CA ASN A 158 2.94 -16.34 -6.36
C ASN A 158 1.97 -15.24 -6.86
N PHE A 159 2.49 -14.02 -7.14
CA PHE A 159 1.67 -12.93 -7.66
C PHE A 159 0.97 -13.34 -8.99
N PRO A 160 -0.37 -13.36 -9.04
CA PRO A 160 -1.12 -13.80 -10.21
C PRO A 160 -1.21 -12.67 -11.25
N GLU A 161 -0.09 -12.33 -11.91
CA GLU A 161 0.01 -11.15 -12.79
C GLU A 161 -1.10 -11.12 -13.86
N LYS A 162 -1.41 -12.26 -14.48
CA LYS A 162 -2.43 -12.33 -15.54
C LYS A 162 -3.83 -11.99 -15.02
N ASP A 163 -4.20 -12.55 -13.86
CA ASP A 163 -5.50 -12.31 -13.24
C ASP A 163 -5.59 -10.88 -12.73
N PHE A 164 -4.50 -10.37 -12.17
CA PHE A 164 -4.40 -8.97 -11.73
C PHE A 164 -4.56 -8.01 -12.91
N VAL A 165 -3.84 -8.22 -14.02
CA VAL A 165 -4.00 -7.40 -15.24
C VAL A 165 -5.45 -7.44 -15.73
N GLN A 166 -6.12 -8.59 -15.66
CA GLN A 166 -7.52 -8.70 -16.08
C GLN A 166 -8.46 -7.91 -15.14
N SER A 167 -8.21 -7.96 -13.82
CA SER A 167 -9.04 -7.25 -12.83
C SER A 167 -8.92 -5.73 -12.93
N ILE A 168 -7.72 -5.21 -13.24
CA ILE A 168 -7.47 -3.76 -13.30
C ILE A 168 -7.84 -3.11 -14.64
N LYS A 169 -8.11 -3.88 -15.70
CA LYS A 169 -8.37 -3.33 -17.05
C LYS A 169 -9.47 -2.26 -17.06
N GLY A 170 -10.57 -2.53 -16.37
CA GLY A 170 -11.69 -1.58 -16.29
C GLY A 170 -11.33 -0.28 -15.58
N HIS A 171 -10.57 -0.37 -14.49
CA HIS A 171 -10.10 0.80 -13.74
C HIS A 171 -9.07 1.59 -14.54
N CYS A 172 -8.11 0.91 -15.18
CA CYS A 172 -7.16 1.57 -16.08
C CYS A 172 -7.86 2.27 -17.25
N ALA A 173 -8.91 1.67 -17.83
CA ALA A 173 -9.66 2.29 -18.93
C ALA A 173 -10.32 3.61 -18.51
N LYS A 174 -10.82 3.73 -17.28
CA LYS A 174 -11.37 4.98 -16.73
C LYS A 174 -10.30 6.07 -16.63
N ILE A 175 -9.13 5.74 -16.12
CA ILE A 175 -7.99 6.68 -15.97
C ILE A 175 -7.45 7.08 -17.34
N ILE A 176 -7.30 6.14 -18.26
CA ILE A 176 -6.87 6.39 -19.64
C ILE A 176 -7.84 7.33 -20.35
N ALA A 177 -9.16 7.16 -20.17
CA ALA A 177 -10.16 8.05 -20.75
C ALA A 177 -10.11 9.46 -20.16
N LYS A 178 -9.79 9.59 -18.87
CA LYS A 178 -9.60 10.89 -18.20
C LYS A 178 -8.40 11.65 -18.74
N HIS A 179 -7.37 10.94 -19.22
CA HIS A 179 -6.12 11.51 -19.75
C HIS A 179 -5.97 11.26 -21.26
N GLU A 180 -7.04 11.49 -22.00
CA GLU A 180 -7.08 11.26 -23.46
C GLU A 180 -6.08 12.12 -24.23
N ASP A 181 -5.71 13.28 -23.68
CA ASP A 181 -4.67 14.17 -24.21
C ASP A 181 -3.28 13.52 -24.32
N VAL A 182 -2.98 12.53 -23.44
CA VAL A 182 -1.74 11.75 -23.46
C VAL A 182 -1.89 10.45 -24.23
N PHE A 183 -2.99 9.73 -24.01
CA PHE A 183 -3.17 8.39 -24.56
C PHE A 183 -3.76 8.38 -25.96
N GLY A 184 -4.65 9.30 -26.32
CA GLY A 184 -5.32 9.39 -27.63
C GLY A 184 -5.83 8.02 -28.09
N ASP A 185 -5.70 7.73 -29.38
CA ASP A 185 -6.03 6.42 -29.99
C ASP A 185 -4.86 5.41 -29.96
N ASN A 186 -3.79 5.69 -29.19
CA ASN A 186 -2.60 4.86 -29.13
C ASN A 186 -2.82 3.56 -28.34
N ALA A 187 -3.39 2.55 -28.98
CA ALA A 187 -3.66 1.25 -28.36
C ALA A 187 -2.39 0.54 -27.80
N PRO A 188 -1.20 0.59 -28.45
CA PRO A 188 0.04 0.10 -27.87
C PRO A 188 0.39 0.77 -26.55
N LEU A 189 0.29 2.11 -26.46
CA LEU A 189 0.59 2.87 -25.24
C LEU A 189 -0.36 2.51 -24.10
N LYS A 190 -1.67 2.38 -24.39
CA LYS A 190 -2.67 1.95 -23.40
C LYS A 190 -2.34 0.58 -22.80
N ARG A 191 -1.93 -0.37 -23.65
CA ARG A 191 -1.50 -1.71 -23.20
C ARG A 191 -0.21 -1.68 -22.38
N LEU A 192 0.75 -0.86 -22.81
CA LEU A 192 2.01 -0.67 -22.10
C LEU A 192 1.77 -0.11 -20.69
N PHE A 193 0.89 0.89 -20.55
CA PHE A 193 0.54 1.49 -19.27
C PHE A 193 -0.04 0.45 -18.30
N ILE A 194 -1.01 -0.37 -18.75
CA ILE A 194 -1.61 -1.40 -17.91
C ILE A 194 -0.55 -2.42 -17.46
N LYS A 195 0.33 -2.85 -18.38
CA LYS A 195 1.41 -3.78 -18.07
C LYS A 195 2.42 -3.18 -17.10
N ALA A 196 2.80 -1.92 -17.30
CA ALA A 196 3.75 -1.23 -16.43
C ALA A 196 3.18 -1.05 -15.02
N PHE A 197 1.90 -0.69 -14.88
CA PHE A 197 1.26 -0.61 -13.57
C PHE A 197 1.22 -1.98 -12.87
N ALA A 198 0.87 -3.06 -13.56
CA ALA A 198 0.88 -4.40 -12.98
C ALA A 198 2.28 -4.82 -12.48
N LYS A 199 3.32 -4.53 -13.27
CA LYS A 199 4.71 -4.78 -12.88
C LYS A 199 5.13 -3.90 -11.70
N PHE A 200 4.75 -2.63 -11.69
CA PHE A 200 5.02 -1.71 -10.60
C PHE A 200 4.44 -2.20 -9.27
N VAL A 201 3.20 -2.69 -9.27
CA VAL A 201 2.56 -3.30 -8.09
C VAL A 201 3.28 -4.58 -7.68
N ALA A 202 3.55 -5.50 -8.63
CA ALA A 202 4.18 -6.79 -8.33
C ALA A 202 5.55 -6.66 -7.66
N HIS A 203 6.31 -5.64 -7.99
CA HIS A 203 7.67 -5.46 -7.49
C HIS A 203 7.77 -4.61 -6.22
N GLY A 204 6.61 -4.18 -5.63
CA GLY A 204 6.58 -3.46 -4.38
C GLY A 204 7.51 -2.26 -4.36
N ASN A 205 7.43 -1.43 -5.40
CA ASN A 205 8.31 -0.26 -5.47
C ASN A 205 8.08 0.60 -4.24
N SER A 206 9.15 0.90 -3.50
CA SER A 206 9.15 1.70 -2.25
C SER A 206 8.55 3.11 -2.41
N ASN A 207 8.15 3.46 -3.62
CA ASN A 207 7.44 4.69 -3.98
C ASN A 207 5.90 4.58 -3.86
N PHE A 208 5.34 3.42 -3.47
CA PHE A 208 3.96 3.37 -3.02
C PHE A 208 3.83 4.19 -1.74
N ALA A 209 3.29 5.41 -1.87
CA ALA A 209 3.05 6.31 -0.75
C ALA A 209 2.06 5.74 0.30
N ASN A 210 1.42 4.61 -0.02
CA ASN A 210 0.35 4.01 0.75
C ASN A 210 0.71 2.64 1.37
N GLU A 211 1.99 2.29 1.41
CA GLU A 211 2.44 1.06 2.08
C GLU A 211 2.26 1.19 3.60
N THR A 212 1.69 0.15 4.21
CA THR A 212 1.62 -0.02 5.66
C THR A 212 2.34 -1.29 6.04
N GLN A 213 3.36 -1.17 6.87
CA GLN A 213 4.04 -2.30 7.48
C GLN A 213 3.44 -2.57 8.86
N ILE A 214 3.18 -3.84 9.13
CA ILE A 214 2.59 -4.32 10.39
C ILE A 214 3.59 -5.26 11.06
N VAL A 215 3.86 -5.02 12.33
CA VAL A 215 4.69 -5.89 13.16
C VAL A 215 3.86 -6.36 14.34
N VAL A 216 3.66 -7.68 14.46
CA VAL A 216 3.01 -8.30 15.62
C VAL A 216 4.07 -8.96 16.48
N VAL A 217 4.01 -8.71 17.77
CA VAL A 217 4.98 -9.23 18.75
C VAL A 217 4.27 -9.70 20.00
N GLY A 218 4.79 -10.73 20.64
CA GLY A 218 4.22 -11.28 21.86
C GLY A 218 4.56 -12.75 22.02
N TYR A 219 3.71 -13.43 22.80
CA TYR A 219 3.79 -14.86 23.04
C TYR A 219 2.45 -15.49 22.66
N GLY A 220 2.52 -16.68 22.07
CA GLY A 220 1.40 -17.59 21.98
C GLY A 220 1.20 -18.32 23.32
N ASP A 221 0.11 -19.03 23.45
CA ASP A 221 -0.18 -19.90 24.60
C ASP A 221 0.52 -21.25 24.49
#